data_d83f3e6e4c89c6d3751f1de60d560f6f
#
_entry.id   d83f3e6e4c89c6d3751f1de60d560f6f
#
_cell.length_a   1.000
_cell.length_b   1.000
_cell.length_c   1.000
_cell.angle_alpha   90.00
_cell.angle_beta   90.00
_cell.angle_gamma   90.00
#
_symmetry.space_group_name_H-M   'P 1'
#
loop_
_entity.id
_entity.type
_entity.pdbx_description
1 polymer ?
#
loop_
_entity_poly.entity_id
_entity_poly.type
_entity_poly.pdbx_seq_one_letter_code
_entity_poly.pdbx_strand_id
1 'polypeptide(L)'
;MFSGNQGAEIDGGMVENLNKTMENHRKTLLHLLKERAYKNGKFTLSSGKESEHYINCKPVTLSCEGNALCSHLMIVHVEDNSVAVGGLTLGADPLVCGIAQKAYYSGKHIDALIVRKNPKGYGTKEVIEGNKPPKGSIVTVLEDVTTTGSSAIKAVNVLRESGYIVNRVVAIVDRQEDHKIWDANKIEFISLFKLEDIVKCEI
;
A
#
# COMPACT_ATOMS: atom_id res chain seq x y z
N MET A 1 42.95 -4.99 8.29
CA MET A 1 42.44 -6.31 8.67
C MET A 1 41.35 -6.12 9.70
N PHE A 2 40.08 -6.13 9.29
CA PHE A 2 38.94 -6.34 10.16
C PHE A 2 38.05 -7.35 9.45
N SER A 3 38.31 -8.62 9.73
CA SER A 3 37.44 -9.74 9.41
C SER A 3 36.49 -9.91 10.58
N GLY A 4 35.23 -10.10 10.34
CA GLY A 4 34.25 -10.48 11.35
C GLY A 4 32.82 -10.21 10.90
N ASN A 5 32.39 -10.81 9.79
CA ASN A 5 30.98 -10.96 9.49
C ASN A 5 30.45 -12.13 10.34
N GLN A 6 30.08 -11.86 11.59
CA GLN A 6 29.27 -12.80 12.36
C GLN A 6 27.82 -12.59 11.93
N GLY A 7 27.34 -13.45 11.05
CA GLY A 7 25.92 -13.63 10.81
C GLY A 7 25.28 -14.00 12.16
N ALA A 8 24.53 -13.07 12.75
CA ALA A 8 23.72 -13.38 13.91
C ALA A 8 22.69 -14.45 13.49
N GLU A 9 22.82 -15.67 13.97
CA GLU A 9 21.74 -16.66 13.92
C GLU A 9 20.56 -16.04 14.66
N ILE A 10 19.48 -15.77 13.90
CA ILE A 10 18.24 -15.26 14.49
C ILE A 10 17.67 -16.41 15.32
N ASP A 11 17.60 -16.22 16.65
CA ASP A 11 17.03 -17.19 17.58
C ASP A 11 15.59 -17.56 17.15
N GLY A 12 15.30 -18.86 17.05
CA GLY A 12 13.99 -19.37 16.66
C GLY A 12 12.83 -18.79 17.51
N GLY A 13 13.07 -18.52 18.79
CA GLY A 13 12.11 -17.86 19.68
C GLY A 13 11.81 -16.41 19.28
N MET A 14 12.79 -15.70 18.75
CA MET A 14 12.59 -14.32 18.24
C MET A 14 11.73 -14.30 16.98
N VAL A 15 11.94 -15.24 16.06
CA VAL A 15 11.13 -15.37 14.82
C VAL A 15 9.68 -15.72 15.16
N GLU A 16 9.46 -16.63 16.12
CA GLU A 16 8.11 -17.01 16.56
C GLU A 16 7.37 -15.82 17.20
N ASN A 17 8.03 -15.03 18.03
CA ASN A 17 7.47 -13.81 18.62
C ASN A 17 7.14 -12.75 17.55
N LEU A 18 7.97 -12.55 16.53
CA LEU A 18 7.71 -11.64 15.43
C LEU A 18 6.49 -12.09 14.62
N ASN A 19 6.40 -13.37 14.29
CA ASN A 19 5.26 -13.92 13.55
C ASN A 19 3.95 -13.76 14.33
N LYS A 20 3.94 -14.03 15.63
CA LYS A 20 2.78 -13.83 16.50
C LYS A 20 2.37 -12.37 16.59
N THR A 21 3.32 -11.46 16.62
CA THR A 21 3.06 -10.00 16.60
C THR A 21 2.45 -9.57 15.29
N MET A 22 2.96 -10.03 14.14
CA MET A 22 2.42 -9.73 12.82
C MET A 22 1.00 -10.27 12.66
N GLU A 23 0.72 -11.49 13.14
CA GLU A 23 -0.62 -12.07 13.12
C GLU A 23 -1.61 -11.28 13.97
N ASN A 24 -1.20 -10.84 15.16
CA ASN A 24 -2.04 -10.01 16.03
C ASN A 24 -2.33 -8.65 15.38
N HIS A 25 -1.34 -7.99 14.78
CA HIS A 25 -1.53 -6.74 14.06
C HIS A 25 -2.48 -6.92 12.86
N ARG A 26 -2.37 -8.04 12.14
CA ARG A 26 -3.25 -8.36 11.03
C ARG A 26 -4.70 -8.54 11.50
N LYS A 27 -4.93 -9.26 12.60
CA LYS A 27 -6.27 -9.42 13.20
C LYS A 27 -6.84 -8.08 13.66
N THR A 28 -6.06 -7.26 14.34
CA THR A 28 -6.48 -5.93 14.79
C THR A 28 -6.85 -5.04 13.61
N LEU A 29 -6.03 -5.01 12.56
CA LEU A 29 -6.34 -4.22 11.35
C LEU A 29 -7.62 -4.72 10.66
N LEU A 30 -7.84 -6.03 10.60
CA LEU A 30 -9.05 -6.61 10.02
C LEU A 30 -10.30 -6.16 10.78
N HIS A 31 -10.28 -6.16 12.13
CA HIS A 31 -11.36 -5.66 12.96
C HIS A 31 -11.62 -4.17 12.74
N LEU A 32 -10.56 -3.33 12.68
CA LEU A 32 -10.70 -1.90 12.37
C LEU A 32 -11.32 -1.65 11.00
N LEU A 33 -10.93 -2.43 9.99
CA LEU A 33 -11.51 -2.35 8.65
C LEU A 33 -12.98 -2.74 8.66
N LYS A 34 -13.35 -3.80 9.38
CA LYS A 34 -14.74 -4.23 9.53
C LYS A 34 -15.59 -3.17 10.21
N GLU A 35 -15.11 -2.61 11.32
CA GLU A 35 -15.84 -1.64 12.14
C GLU A 35 -15.98 -0.28 11.46
N ARG A 36 -14.88 0.25 10.87
CA ARG A 36 -14.80 1.66 10.46
C ARG A 36 -14.80 1.88 8.95
N ALA A 37 -14.41 0.88 8.17
CA ALA A 37 -14.26 1.00 6.72
C ALA A 37 -15.37 0.32 5.93
N TYR A 38 -15.94 -0.77 6.46
CA TYR A 38 -16.93 -1.58 5.77
C TYR A 38 -18.37 -1.18 6.08
N LYS A 39 -19.22 -1.21 5.04
CA LYS A 39 -20.68 -1.06 5.19
C LYS A 39 -21.39 -2.08 4.31
N ASN A 40 -22.40 -2.74 4.88
CA ASN A 40 -23.34 -3.57 4.13
C ASN A 40 -24.57 -2.73 3.76
N GLY A 41 -25.07 -2.86 2.53
CA GLY A 41 -26.22 -2.13 2.02
C GLY A 41 -26.18 -2.05 0.49
N LYS A 42 -27.12 -1.34 -0.11
CA LYS A 42 -27.11 -1.10 -1.56
C LYS A 42 -26.29 0.15 -1.89
N PHE A 43 -25.25 0.00 -2.66
CA PHE A 43 -24.33 1.09 -3.06
C PHE A 43 -24.09 1.05 -4.57
N THR A 44 -24.00 2.23 -5.16
CA THR A 44 -23.49 2.39 -6.55
C THR A 44 -22.00 2.72 -6.45
N LEU A 45 -21.16 1.88 -7.03
CA LEU A 45 -19.70 2.07 -7.06
C LEU A 45 -19.32 3.15 -8.08
N SER A 46 -18.09 3.67 -8.02
CA SER A 46 -17.56 4.63 -8.98
C SER A 46 -17.54 4.12 -10.43
N SER A 47 -17.59 2.81 -10.63
CA SER A 47 -17.74 2.15 -11.93
C SER A 47 -19.18 2.14 -12.46
N GLY A 48 -20.17 2.60 -11.68
CA GLY A 48 -21.60 2.51 -11.99
C GLY A 48 -22.23 1.16 -11.64
N LYS A 49 -21.46 0.16 -11.20
CA LYS A 49 -21.98 -1.14 -10.78
C LYS A 49 -22.66 -1.04 -9.42
N GLU A 50 -23.78 -1.76 -9.23
CA GLU A 50 -24.38 -1.97 -7.91
C GLU A 50 -23.57 -2.98 -7.11
N SER A 51 -23.50 -2.76 -5.79
CA SER A 51 -22.82 -3.65 -4.86
C SER A 51 -23.52 -3.62 -3.51
N GLU A 52 -23.61 -4.77 -2.86
CA GLU A 52 -24.09 -4.88 -1.47
C GLU A 52 -23.01 -4.51 -0.44
N HIS A 53 -21.77 -4.31 -0.90
CA HIS A 53 -20.62 -4.04 -0.06
C HIS A 53 -19.97 -2.71 -0.45
N TYR A 54 -19.72 -1.87 0.53
CA TYR A 54 -18.95 -0.63 0.37
C TYR A 54 -17.76 -0.63 1.31
N ILE A 55 -16.58 -0.23 0.81
CA ILE A 55 -15.38 -0.05 1.61
C ILE A 55 -14.79 1.33 1.36
N ASN A 56 -14.50 2.02 2.46
CA ASN A 56 -13.72 3.26 2.48
C ASN A 56 -12.66 3.13 3.58
N CYS A 57 -11.41 2.88 3.21
CA CYS A 57 -10.33 2.68 4.16
C CYS A 57 -9.88 3.97 4.89
N LYS A 58 -10.27 5.16 4.43
CA LYS A 58 -9.79 6.44 4.98
C LYS A 58 -10.05 6.63 6.48
N PRO A 59 -11.21 6.22 7.07
CA PRO A 59 -11.39 6.27 8.52
C PRO A 59 -10.36 5.43 9.31
N VAL A 60 -9.79 4.39 8.68
CA VAL A 60 -8.72 3.56 9.25
C VAL A 60 -7.35 4.15 8.93
N THR A 61 -7.06 4.39 7.64
CA THR A 61 -5.72 4.85 7.22
C THR A 61 -5.33 6.23 7.72
N LEU A 62 -6.31 7.06 8.08
CA LEU A 62 -6.11 8.40 8.69
C LEU A 62 -6.18 8.38 10.23
N SER A 63 -6.48 7.24 10.86
CA SER A 63 -6.38 7.10 12.31
C SER A 63 -4.95 6.75 12.73
N CYS A 64 -4.54 7.13 13.94
CA CYS A 64 -3.18 6.85 14.42
C CYS A 64 -2.90 5.35 14.47
N GLU A 65 -3.81 4.55 15.04
CA GLU A 65 -3.69 3.10 15.16
C GLU A 65 -3.73 2.41 13.79
N GLY A 66 -4.73 2.75 12.97
CA GLY A 66 -4.90 2.14 11.65
C GLY A 66 -3.74 2.45 10.71
N ASN A 67 -3.22 3.69 10.71
CA ASN A 67 -2.05 4.05 9.91
C ASN A 67 -0.80 3.28 10.35
N ALA A 68 -0.56 3.17 11.66
CA ALA A 68 0.57 2.42 12.19
C ALA A 68 0.51 0.93 11.80
N LEU A 69 -0.68 0.31 11.91
CA LEU A 69 -0.89 -1.08 11.53
C LEU A 69 -0.73 -1.31 10.02
N CYS A 70 -1.33 -0.43 9.19
CA CYS A 70 -1.16 -0.47 7.74
C CYS A 70 0.32 -0.39 7.35
N SER A 71 1.04 0.59 7.90
CA SER A 71 2.46 0.79 7.61
C SER A 71 3.31 -0.40 8.04
N HIS A 72 3.01 -0.99 9.20
CA HIS A 72 3.73 -2.15 9.71
C HIS A 72 3.50 -3.40 8.86
N LEU A 73 2.26 -3.64 8.41
CA LEU A 73 1.92 -4.81 7.61
C LEU A 73 2.27 -4.65 6.14
N MET A 74 2.23 -3.44 5.58
CA MET A 74 2.52 -3.22 4.16
C MET A 74 4.02 -3.13 3.87
N ILE A 75 4.85 -2.63 4.80
CA ILE A 75 6.28 -2.40 4.54
C ILE A 75 7.04 -3.69 4.19
N VAL A 76 6.60 -4.85 4.70
CA VAL A 76 7.22 -6.15 4.39
C VAL A 76 6.94 -6.63 2.96
N HIS A 77 5.98 -6.00 2.29
CA HIS A 77 5.63 -6.25 0.91
C HIS A 77 6.18 -5.20 -0.06
N VAL A 78 6.78 -4.13 0.45
CA VAL A 78 7.53 -3.19 -0.40
C VAL A 78 8.72 -3.92 -1.00
N GLU A 79 8.97 -3.71 -2.30
CA GLU A 79 10.07 -4.36 -3.01
C GLU A 79 11.41 -3.97 -2.39
N ASP A 80 12.30 -4.96 -2.12
CA ASP A 80 13.52 -4.75 -1.32
C ASP A 80 14.43 -3.63 -1.83
N ASN A 81 14.47 -3.43 -3.14
CA ASN A 81 15.27 -2.39 -3.79
C ASN A 81 14.50 -1.08 -4.03
N SER A 82 13.26 -0.97 -3.52
CA SER A 82 12.52 0.28 -3.61
C SER A 82 13.16 1.37 -2.76
N VAL A 83 13.46 2.50 -3.40
CA VAL A 83 13.95 3.70 -2.72
C VAL A 83 12.82 4.69 -2.40
N ALA A 84 11.64 4.44 -2.94
CA ALA A 84 10.42 5.20 -2.65
C ALA A 84 9.18 4.32 -2.76
N VAL A 85 8.11 4.76 -2.11
CA VAL A 85 6.75 4.28 -2.34
C VAL A 85 5.91 5.40 -2.94
N GLY A 86 4.99 5.07 -3.85
CA GLY A 86 4.16 6.06 -4.51
C GLY A 86 2.70 5.61 -4.59
N GLY A 87 1.76 6.54 -4.82
CA GLY A 87 0.38 6.17 -5.03
C GLY A 87 -0.51 7.35 -5.40
N LEU A 88 -1.72 7.04 -5.88
CA LEU A 88 -2.65 8.06 -6.36
C LEU A 88 -3.37 8.73 -5.17
N THR A 89 -3.32 10.07 -5.16
CA THR A 89 -4.06 10.85 -4.15
C THR A 89 -5.57 10.59 -4.27
N LEU A 90 -6.32 10.51 -3.19
CA LEU A 90 -6.10 10.74 -1.76
C LEU A 90 -5.87 9.42 -0.98
N GLY A 91 -6.27 8.27 -1.54
CA GLY A 91 -6.28 6.98 -0.86
C GLY A 91 -4.90 6.53 -0.41
N ALA A 92 -3.89 6.73 -1.24
CA ALA A 92 -2.52 6.33 -0.96
C ALA A 92 -1.74 7.31 -0.07
N ASP A 93 -2.15 8.59 0.04
CA ASP A 93 -1.38 9.61 0.75
C ASP A 93 -0.99 9.21 2.18
N PRO A 94 -1.92 8.75 3.05
CA PRO A 94 -1.56 8.33 4.40
C PRO A 94 -0.64 7.10 4.41
N LEU A 95 -0.75 6.22 3.40
CA LEU A 95 0.03 4.99 3.32
C LEU A 95 1.49 5.28 2.94
N VAL A 96 1.73 6.10 1.92
CA VAL A 96 3.09 6.45 1.51
C VAL A 96 3.82 7.20 2.61
N CYS A 97 3.14 8.12 3.31
CA CYS A 97 3.72 8.85 4.45
C CYS A 97 4.01 7.90 5.63
N GLY A 98 3.07 7.02 5.96
CA GLY A 98 3.24 6.06 7.04
C GLY A 98 4.39 5.07 6.80
N ILE A 99 4.53 4.57 5.56
CA ILE A 99 5.64 3.66 5.20
C ILE A 99 6.98 4.40 5.21
N ALA A 100 7.07 5.63 4.69
CA ALA A 100 8.30 6.41 4.75
C ALA A 100 8.76 6.64 6.19
N GLN A 101 7.82 7.01 7.09
CA GLN A 101 8.11 7.13 8.51
C GLN A 101 8.55 5.81 9.14
N LYS A 102 7.83 4.71 8.87
CA LYS A 102 8.18 3.38 9.38
C LYS A 102 9.54 2.92 8.89
N ALA A 103 9.87 3.16 7.61
CA ALA A 103 11.16 2.83 7.02
C ALA A 103 12.30 3.54 7.77
N TYR A 104 12.17 4.85 8.00
CA TYR A 104 13.16 5.65 8.74
C TYR A 104 13.47 5.06 10.11
N TYR A 105 12.45 4.75 10.91
CA TYR A 105 12.64 4.14 12.24
C TYR A 105 13.15 2.70 12.19
N SER A 106 13.10 2.06 11.04
CA SER A 106 13.68 0.72 10.81
C SER A 106 15.06 0.76 10.16
N GLY A 107 15.66 1.95 10.03
CA GLY A 107 16.98 2.15 9.40
C GLY A 107 16.99 1.98 7.88
N LYS A 108 15.83 2.04 7.23
CA LYS A 108 15.67 1.99 5.77
C LYS A 108 15.40 3.39 5.22
N HIS A 109 15.91 3.68 4.00
CA HIS A 109 15.60 4.91 3.26
C HIS A 109 14.57 4.61 2.17
N ILE A 110 13.32 4.98 2.43
CA ILE A 110 12.21 4.86 1.46
C ILE A 110 11.44 6.18 1.51
N ASP A 111 11.51 6.96 0.43
CA ASP A 111 10.80 8.23 0.31
C ASP A 111 9.33 8.04 -0.06
N ALA A 112 8.50 9.06 0.22
CA ALA A 112 7.09 9.09 -0.16
C ALA A 112 6.88 9.95 -1.41
N LEU A 113 6.17 9.39 -2.41
CA LEU A 113 5.75 10.09 -3.62
C LEU A 113 4.21 10.10 -3.71
N ILE A 114 3.61 11.28 -3.87
CA ILE A 114 2.18 11.42 -4.08
C ILE A 114 1.93 11.67 -5.57
N VAL A 115 1.16 10.80 -6.21
CA VAL A 115 0.74 10.97 -7.60
C VAL A 115 -0.59 11.70 -7.63
N ARG A 116 -0.63 12.86 -8.28
CA ARG A 116 -1.83 13.70 -8.41
C ARG A 116 -2.78 13.14 -9.47
N LYS A 117 -4.08 13.30 -9.27
CA LYS A 117 -5.09 12.94 -10.28
C LYS A 117 -4.99 13.79 -11.54
N ASN A 118 -4.64 15.07 -11.35
CA ASN A 118 -4.49 16.06 -12.42
C ASN A 118 -3.21 16.88 -12.19
N PRO A 119 -2.55 17.35 -13.25
CA PRO A 119 -1.45 18.30 -13.15
C PRO A 119 -1.85 19.56 -12.38
N LYS A 120 -0.87 20.23 -11.75
CA LYS A 120 -1.10 21.57 -11.18
C LYS A 120 -1.57 22.52 -12.25
N GLY A 121 -2.60 23.32 -11.95
CA GLY A 121 -3.09 24.36 -12.85
C GLY A 121 -2.13 25.56 -12.99
N TYR A 122 -1.08 25.63 -12.14
CA TYR A 122 -0.07 26.69 -12.08
C TYR A 122 1.29 26.10 -11.69
N GLY A 123 2.36 26.82 -11.96
CA GLY A 123 3.73 26.39 -11.66
C GLY A 123 4.24 25.32 -12.64
N THR A 124 4.96 24.34 -12.14
CA THR A 124 5.70 23.33 -12.94
C THR A 124 4.84 22.27 -13.62
N LYS A 125 3.50 22.33 -13.52
CA LYS A 125 2.56 21.29 -14.02
C LYS A 125 2.91 19.88 -13.56
N GLU A 126 3.61 19.75 -12.45
CA GLU A 126 4.05 18.46 -11.92
C GLU A 126 2.88 17.61 -11.46
N VAL A 127 2.99 16.32 -11.74
CA VAL A 127 2.00 15.30 -11.36
C VAL A 127 2.47 14.43 -10.19
N ILE A 128 3.75 14.56 -9.79
CA ILE A 128 4.35 13.83 -8.66
C ILE A 128 4.88 14.84 -7.65
N GLU A 129 4.47 14.70 -6.40
CA GLU A 129 4.96 15.44 -5.25
C GLU A 129 5.89 14.54 -4.42
N GLY A 130 6.85 15.15 -3.73
CA GLY A 130 7.80 14.47 -2.84
C GLY A 130 9.25 14.66 -3.26
N ASN A 131 10.17 14.02 -2.52
CA ASN A 131 11.59 13.99 -2.83
C ASN A 131 11.84 12.96 -3.94
N LYS A 132 12.02 13.44 -5.18
CA LYS A 132 12.09 12.60 -6.37
C LYS A 132 13.45 11.89 -6.45
N PRO A 133 13.48 10.54 -6.38
CA PRO A 133 14.74 9.81 -6.56
C PRO A 133 15.25 9.90 -8.01
N PRO A 134 16.51 9.50 -8.27
CA PRO A 134 17.06 9.46 -9.64
C PRO A 134 16.19 8.59 -10.57
N LYS A 135 16.15 8.95 -11.86
CA LYS A 135 15.51 8.10 -12.88
C LYS A 135 16.13 6.71 -12.90
N GLY A 136 15.33 5.69 -13.19
CA GLY A 136 15.72 4.29 -13.10
C GLY A 136 15.59 3.69 -11.71
N SER A 137 15.25 4.48 -10.68
CA SER A 137 14.97 3.96 -9.35
C SER A 137 13.70 3.12 -9.33
N ILE A 138 13.68 2.11 -8.45
CA ILE A 138 12.52 1.26 -8.23
C ILE A 138 11.58 1.93 -7.21
N VAL A 139 10.30 1.96 -7.55
CA VAL A 139 9.23 2.52 -6.72
C VAL A 139 8.11 1.49 -6.60
N THR A 140 7.71 1.14 -5.37
CA THR A 140 6.53 0.31 -5.13
C THR A 140 5.28 1.20 -5.03
N VAL A 141 4.21 0.83 -5.73
CA VAL A 141 2.93 1.56 -5.67
C VAL A 141 2.06 1.03 -4.54
N LEU A 142 1.43 1.94 -3.81
CA LEU A 142 0.49 1.63 -2.73
C LEU A 142 -0.93 2.07 -3.10
N GLU A 143 -1.91 1.30 -2.64
CA GLU A 143 -3.34 1.61 -2.82
C GLU A 143 -4.11 1.24 -1.55
N ASP A 144 -5.19 1.96 -1.26
CA ASP A 144 -6.06 1.61 -0.14
C ASP A 144 -7.04 0.48 -0.51
N VAL A 145 -7.79 0.63 -1.60
CA VAL A 145 -8.76 -0.38 -2.07
C VAL A 145 -8.69 -0.50 -3.58
N THR A 146 -8.52 -1.72 -4.07
CA THR A 146 -8.65 -2.02 -5.50
C THR A 146 -10.03 -2.57 -5.84
N THR A 147 -10.67 -2.03 -6.87
CA THR A 147 -11.91 -2.54 -7.47
C THR A 147 -11.68 -3.02 -8.90
N THR A 148 -11.18 -2.15 -9.75
CA THR A 148 -10.76 -2.45 -11.12
C THR A 148 -9.25 -2.36 -11.29
N GLY A 149 -8.52 -1.89 -10.29
CA GLY A 149 -7.09 -1.61 -10.36
C GLY A 149 -6.72 -0.34 -11.13
N SER A 150 -7.69 0.35 -11.76
CA SER A 150 -7.42 1.47 -12.66
C SER A 150 -6.71 2.65 -11.98
N SER A 151 -7.01 2.94 -10.71
CA SER A 151 -6.34 4.00 -9.94
C SER A 151 -4.87 3.69 -9.73
N ALA A 152 -4.57 2.47 -9.29
CA ALA A 152 -3.19 2.04 -9.08
C ALA A 152 -2.41 2.01 -10.41
N ILE A 153 -3.00 1.49 -11.50
CA ILE A 153 -2.37 1.49 -12.83
C ILE A 153 -2.14 2.93 -13.34
N LYS A 154 -3.04 3.87 -13.05
CA LYS A 154 -2.78 5.28 -13.35
C LYS A 154 -1.53 5.79 -12.63
N ALA A 155 -1.35 5.47 -11.34
CA ALA A 155 -0.15 5.82 -10.59
C ALA A 155 1.11 5.15 -11.18
N VAL A 156 1.03 3.85 -11.51
CA VAL A 156 2.10 3.09 -12.16
C VAL A 156 2.54 3.79 -13.45
N ASN A 157 1.60 4.16 -14.33
CA ASN A 157 1.91 4.78 -15.62
C ASN A 157 2.59 6.14 -15.43
N VAL A 158 2.06 7.00 -14.55
CA VAL A 158 2.66 8.32 -14.26
C VAL A 158 4.09 8.18 -13.73
N LEU A 159 4.33 7.21 -12.84
CA LEU A 159 5.67 6.95 -12.31
C LEU A 159 6.62 6.41 -13.39
N ARG A 160 6.17 5.46 -14.22
CA ARG A 160 6.95 4.92 -15.35
C ARG A 160 7.27 5.99 -16.40
N GLU A 161 6.30 6.82 -16.77
CA GLU A 161 6.49 7.96 -17.68
C GLU A 161 7.49 9.00 -17.13
N SER A 162 7.58 9.08 -15.79
CA SER A 162 8.58 9.94 -15.11
C SER A 162 9.96 9.31 -15.02
N GLY A 163 10.12 8.07 -15.52
CA GLY A 163 11.40 7.36 -15.63
C GLY A 163 11.70 6.42 -14.47
N TYR A 164 10.72 6.09 -13.64
CA TYR A 164 10.88 5.09 -12.55
C TYR A 164 10.54 3.68 -13.02
N ILE A 165 11.09 2.68 -12.33
CA ILE A 165 10.76 1.28 -12.50
C ILE A 165 9.69 0.94 -11.47
N VAL A 166 8.56 0.42 -11.92
CA VAL A 166 7.45 -0.03 -11.06
C VAL A 166 7.08 -1.45 -11.44
N ASN A 167 7.33 -2.39 -10.54
CA ASN A 167 7.06 -3.82 -10.75
C ASN A 167 5.96 -4.33 -9.82
N ARG A 168 5.66 -3.61 -8.71
CA ARG A 168 4.77 -4.07 -7.66
C ARG A 168 3.77 -3.02 -7.23
N VAL A 169 2.55 -3.51 -6.96
CA VAL A 169 1.48 -2.76 -6.28
C VAL A 169 1.10 -3.51 -5.01
N VAL A 170 1.02 -2.79 -3.89
CA VAL A 170 0.56 -3.32 -2.61
C VAL A 170 -0.70 -2.59 -2.19
N ALA A 171 -1.78 -3.32 -1.94
CA ALA A 171 -3.06 -2.77 -1.50
C ALA A 171 -3.45 -3.24 -0.09
N ILE A 172 -4.28 -2.46 0.62
CA ILE A 172 -4.87 -2.94 1.87
C ILE A 172 -5.97 -3.95 1.55
N VAL A 173 -6.92 -3.58 0.69
CA VAL A 173 -8.08 -4.41 0.38
C VAL A 173 -8.22 -4.64 -1.11
N ASP A 174 -8.31 -5.90 -1.48
CA ASP A 174 -8.66 -6.34 -2.82
C ASP A 174 -10.14 -6.69 -2.93
N ARG A 175 -10.83 -6.06 -3.89
CA ARG A 175 -12.23 -6.31 -4.23
C ARG A 175 -12.39 -6.75 -5.69
N GLN A 176 -11.31 -7.11 -6.35
CA GLN A 176 -11.33 -7.48 -7.76
C GLN A 176 -11.90 -8.88 -7.94
N GLU A 177 -12.72 -9.03 -8.96
CA GLU A 177 -13.18 -10.32 -9.49
C GLU A 177 -12.21 -10.88 -10.54
N ASP A 178 -11.43 -9.99 -11.19
CA ASP A 178 -10.48 -10.33 -12.25
C ASP A 178 -9.17 -9.54 -12.07
N HIS A 179 -8.06 -10.26 -12.09
CA HIS A 179 -6.71 -9.73 -11.88
C HIS A 179 -5.91 -9.51 -13.19
N LYS A 180 -6.52 -9.70 -14.37
CA LYS A 180 -5.86 -9.56 -15.69
C LYS A 180 -5.18 -8.22 -15.92
N ILE A 181 -5.65 -7.16 -15.25
CA ILE A 181 -5.05 -5.83 -15.36
C ILE A 181 -3.59 -5.83 -14.88
N TRP A 182 -3.26 -6.65 -13.87
CA TRP A 182 -1.91 -6.73 -13.33
C TRP A 182 -0.98 -7.44 -14.31
N ASP A 183 -1.41 -8.57 -14.88
CA ASP A 183 -0.65 -9.33 -15.87
C ASP A 183 -0.40 -8.50 -17.14
N ALA A 184 -1.45 -7.81 -17.63
CA ALA A 184 -1.37 -6.94 -18.80
C ALA A 184 -0.36 -5.79 -18.62
N ASN A 185 -0.15 -5.33 -17.37
CA ASN A 185 0.80 -4.26 -17.04
C ASN A 185 2.13 -4.78 -16.47
N LYS A 186 2.32 -6.11 -16.39
CA LYS A 186 3.50 -6.76 -15.81
C LYS A 186 3.75 -6.28 -14.38
N ILE A 187 2.72 -6.30 -13.55
CA ILE A 187 2.72 -5.88 -12.15
C ILE A 187 2.50 -7.11 -11.27
N GLU A 188 3.36 -7.27 -10.27
CA GLU A 188 3.09 -8.13 -9.14
C GLU A 188 2.14 -7.42 -8.19
N PHE A 189 0.95 -7.99 -7.99
CA PHE A 189 -0.07 -7.42 -7.11
C PHE A 189 -0.17 -8.22 -5.82
N ILE A 190 -0.10 -7.50 -4.69
CA ILE A 190 -0.23 -8.06 -3.34
C ILE A 190 -1.30 -7.26 -2.60
N SER A 191 -2.19 -7.96 -1.89
CA SER A 191 -3.14 -7.33 -0.96
C SER A 191 -3.04 -7.91 0.43
N LEU A 192 -3.25 -7.08 1.45
CA LEU A 192 -3.31 -7.56 2.83
C LEU A 192 -4.57 -8.38 3.07
N PHE A 193 -5.71 -7.94 2.52
CA PHE A 193 -7.01 -8.59 2.71
C PHE A 193 -7.78 -8.63 1.39
N LYS A 194 -8.61 -9.65 1.26
CA LYS A 194 -9.70 -9.68 0.28
C LYS A 194 -10.99 -9.14 0.91
N LEU A 195 -11.92 -8.69 0.08
CA LEU A 195 -13.25 -8.26 0.54
C LEU A 195 -13.92 -9.33 1.43
N GLU A 196 -13.80 -10.59 1.03
CA GLU A 196 -14.40 -11.72 1.76
C GLU A 196 -13.86 -11.89 3.19
N ASP A 197 -12.57 -11.57 3.44
CA ASP A 197 -11.98 -11.60 4.79
C ASP A 197 -12.70 -10.62 5.71
N ILE A 198 -13.00 -9.42 5.19
CA ILE A 198 -13.69 -8.37 5.94
C ILE A 198 -15.17 -8.73 6.14
N VAL A 199 -15.81 -9.29 5.11
CA VAL A 199 -17.23 -9.70 5.21
C VAL A 199 -17.41 -10.77 6.27
N LYS A 200 -16.55 -11.79 6.30
CA LYS A 200 -16.58 -12.92 7.24
C LYS A 200 -16.06 -12.58 8.64
N CYS A 201 -15.40 -11.43 8.82
CA CYS A 201 -14.88 -11.02 10.13
C CYS A 201 -16.06 -10.78 11.09
N GLU A 202 -16.06 -11.50 12.21
CA GLU A 202 -16.96 -11.29 13.35
C GLU A 202 -16.36 -10.23 14.28
N ILE A 203 -17.18 -9.30 14.77
CA ILE A 203 -16.78 -8.23 15.71
C ILE A 203 -17.20 -8.65 17.12
#